data_9ac36e615a5d92d7c1959c8cdb3cd1d7
#
_entry.id   9ac36e615a5d92d7c1959c8cdb3cd1d7
#
_cell.length_a   1.000
_cell.length_b   1.000
_cell.length_c   1.000
_cell.angle_alpha   90.00
_cell.angle_beta   90.00
_cell.angle_gamma   90.00
#
_symmetry.space_group_name_H-M   'P 1'
#
loop_
_entity.id
_entity.type
_entity.pdbx_description
1 polymer ?
#
loop_
_entity_poly.entity_id
_entity_poly.type
_entity_poly.pdbx_seq_one_letter_code
_entity_poly.pdbx_strand_id
1 'polypeptide(L)'
;MDKKTLFLKAAAIGVVLNIVFSYALSPFATKDEIKPPNGAENLSFKSQIMHMLFHHKQVIGTSSLIVAVVVGLSCWLACRM
;
A
#
# COMPACT_ATOMS: atom_id res chain seq x y z
N MET A 1 4.66 -14.71 -21.27
CA MET A 1 4.06 -14.95 -19.94
C MET A 1 2.55 -14.93 -20.10
N ASP A 2 1.85 -15.91 -19.59
CA ASP A 2 0.38 -15.89 -19.68
C ASP A 2 -0.21 -14.86 -18.72
N LYS A 3 -1.48 -14.50 -18.95
CA LYS A 3 -2.14 -13.46 -18.19
C LYS A 3 -2.27 -13.82 -16.71
N LYS A 4 -2.56 -15.09 -16.42
CA LYS A 4 -2.73 -15.55 -15.04
C LYS A 4 -1.43 -15.41 -14.23
N THR A 5 -0.31 -15.82 -14.83
CA THR A 5 1.00 -15.70 -14.22
C THR A 5 1.36 -14.23 -14.00
N LEU A 6 1.04 -13.37 -14.98
CA LEU A 6 1.28 -11.93 -14.86
C LEU A 6 0.49 -11.34 -13.69
N PHE A 7 -0.79 -11.70 -13.53
CA PHE A 7 -1.62 -11.21 -12.43
C PHE A 7 -1.03 -11.62 -11.08
N LEU A 8 -0.64 -12.88 -10.95
CA LEU A 8 -0.08 -13.39 -9.70
C LEU A 8 1.25 -12.74 -9.36
N LYS A 9 2.12 -12.58 -10.35
CA LYS A 9 3.41 -11.91 -10.14
C LYS A 9 3.23 -10.44 -9.75
N ALA A 10 2.33 -9.74 -10.43
CA ALA A 10 2.05 -8.34 -10.12
C ALA A 10 1.50 -8.20 -8.70
N ALA A 11 0.57 -9.05 -8.30
CA ALA A 11 0.00 -9.04 -6.95
C ALA A 11 1.08 -9.34 -5.90
N ALA A 12 1.94 -10.33 -6.16
CA ALA A 12 3.03 -10.67 -5.24
C ALA A 12 4.02 -9.53 -5.09
N ILE A 13 4.40 -8.88 -6.18
CA ILE A 13 5.31 -7.73 -6.17
C ILE A 13 4.67 -6.59 -5.37
N GLY A 14 3.38 -6.32 -5.59
CA GLY A 14 2.65 -5.29 -4.85
C GLY A 14 2.66 -5.56 -3.34
N VAL A 15 2.43 -6.81 -2.93
CA VAL A 15 2.47 -7.20 -1.52
C VAL A 15 3.87 -6.98 -0.94
N VAL A 16 4.92 -7.42 -1.65
CA VAL A 16 6.30 -7.25 -1.20
C VAL A 16 6.63 -5.77 -1.04
N LEU A 17 6.25 -4.94 -2.02
CA LEU A 17 6.49 -3.49 -1.94
C LEU A 17 5.72 -2.86 -0.78
N ASN A 18 4.47 -3.28 -0.55
CA ASN A 18 3.70 -2.80 0.60
C ASN A 18 4.41 -3.10 1.92
N ILE A 19 4.89 -4.33 2.08
CA ILE A 19 5.59 -4.75 3.30
C ILE A 19 6.89 -3.97 3.46
N VAL A 20 7.71 -3.91 2.40
CA VAL A 20 9.01 -3.24 2.44
C VAL A 20 8.85 -1.75 2.77
N PHE A 21 7.98 -1.04 2.05
CA PHE A 21 7.80 0.38 2.28
C PHE A 21 7.16 0.67 3.65
N SER A 22 6.20 -0.15 4.07
CA SER A 22 5.56 0.04 5.36
C SER A 22 6.53 -0.12 6.52
N TYR A 23 7.38 -1.13 6.48
CA TYR A 23 8.37 -1.36 7.55
C TYR A 23 9.58 -0.44 7.45
N ALA A 24 10.00 -0.08 6.23
CA ALA A 24 11.17 0.78 6.05
C ALA A 24 10.88 2.23 6.41
N LEU A 25 9.70 2.74 6.08
CA LEU A 25 9.38 4.16 6.20
C LEU A 25 8.57 4.50 7.44
N SER A 26 7.79 3.57 7.98
CA SER A 26 6.93 3.86 9.13
C SER A 26 7.67 4.36 10.38
N PRO A 27 8.92 3.93 10.68
CA PRO A 27 9.65 4.48 11.83
C PRO A 27 9.95 5.98 11.72
N PHE A 28 9.89 6.53 10.51
CA PHE A 28 10.14 7.95 10.27
C PHE A 28 8.88 8.81 10.37
N ALA A 29 7.72 8.18 10.62
CA ALA A 29 6.46 8.91 10.75
C ALA A 29 6.45 9.72 12.05
N THR A 30 6.02 10.99 11.95
CA THR A 30 5.86 11.86 13.12
C THR A 30 4.56 11.53 13.86
N LYS A 31 4.40 12.07 15.07
CA LYS A 31 3.15 11.90 15.84
C LYS A 31 1.94 12.39 15.07
N ASP A 32 2.06 13.53 14.39
CA ASP A 32 0.96 14.09 13.61
C ASP A 32 0.63 13.25 12.38
N GLU A 33 1.63 12.57 11.82
CA GLU A 33 1.42 11.66 10.71
C GLU A 33 0.77 10.36 11.15
N ILE A 34 1.09 9.88 12.35
CA ILE A 34 0.48 8.68 12.93
C ILE A 34 -0.97 8.95 13.34
N LYS A 35 -1.20 10.06 14.04
CA LYS A 35 -2.51 10.44 14.54
C LYS A 35 -2.75 11.93 14.29
N PRO A 36 -3.22 12.28 13.08
CA PRO A 36 -3.41 13.69 12.72
C PRO A 36 -4.48 14.35 13.57
N PRO A 37 -4.17 15.50 14.22
CA PRO A 37 -5.15 16.19 15.08
C PRO A 37 -6.33 16.76 14.30
N ASN A 38 -6.14 17.14 13.04
CA ASN A 38 -7.17 17.75 12.19
C ASN A 38 -7.59 16.86 11.02
N GLY A 39 -7.30 15.55 11.10
CA GLY A 39 -7.63 14.59 10.06
C GLY A 39 -6.51 14.42 9.04
N ALA A 40 -6.46 13.23 8.43
CA ALA A 40 -5.41 12.89 7.48
C ALA A 40 -5.47 13.74 6.21
N GLU A 41 -6.67 14.18 5.79
CA GLU A 41 -6.85 15.00 4.60
C GLU A 41 -6.21 16.38 4.71
N ASN A 42 -5.92 16.84 5.93
CA ASN A 42 -5.27 18.13 6.16
C ASN A 42 -3.75 18.05 6.23
N LEU A 43 -3.18 16.85 6.08
CA LEU A 43 -1.74 16.68 6.01
C LEU A 43 -1.22 17.02 4.61
N SER A 44 0.08 17.36 4.53
CA SER A 44 0.73 17.47 3.23
C SER A 44 0.73 16.11 2.53
N PHE A 45 0.96 16.11 1.21
CA PHE A 45 0.99 14.87 0.44
C PHE A 45 1.99 13.87 1.00
N LYS A 46 3.20 14.33 1.32
CA LYS A 46 4.24 13.49 1.94
C LYS A 46 3.77 12.90 3.27
N SER A 47 3.18 13.74 4.12
CA SER A 47 2.71 13.29 5.43
C SER A 47 1.54 12.33 5.33
N GLN A 48 0.67 12.50 4.32
CA GLN A 48 -0.40 11.53 4.05
C GLN A 48 0.16 10.16 3.68
N ILE A 49 1.21 10.13 2.88
CA ILE A 49 1.88 8.87 2.52
C ILE A 49 2.45 8.19 3.76
N MET A 50 3.13 8.95 4.62
CA MET A 50 3.69 8.42 5.87
C MET A 50 2.60 7.88 6.80
N HIS A 51 1.47 8.60 6.90
CA HIS A 51 0.31 8.15 7.66
C HIS A 51 -0.22 6.81 7.14
N MET A 52 -0.40 6.67 5.84
CA MET A 52 -0.85 5.43 5.23
C MET A 52 0.12 4.28 5.49
N LEU A 53 1.42 4.51 5.30
CA LEU A 53 2.43 3.46 5.48
C LEU A 53 2.48 2.98 6.93
N PHE A 54 2.36 3.89 7.90
CA PHE A 54 2.32 3.52 9.29
C PHE A 54 1.11 2.63 9.61
N HIS A 55 -0.06 3.00 9.11
CA HIS A 55 -1.28 2.22 9.34
C HIS A 55 -1.26 0.90 8.57
N HIS A 56 -0.67 0.86 7.38
CA HIS A 56 -0.46 -0.39 6.65
C HIS A 56 0.40 -1.37 7.45
N LYS A 57 1.45 -0.87 8.11
CA LYS A 57 2.30 -1.69 8.97
C LYS A 57 1.52 -2.29 10.14
N GLN A 58 0.63 -1.51 10.77
CA GLN A 58 -0.15 -1.96 11.92
C GLN A 58 -1.10 -3.11 11.57
N VAL A 59 -1.59 -3.15 10.33
CA VAL A 59 -2.49 -4.19 9.84
C VAL A 59 -1.92 -4.83 8.58
N ILE A 60 -0.65 -5.25 8.66
CA ILE A 60 0.10 -5.67 7.47
C ILE A 60 -0.57 -6.82 6.72
N GLY A 61 -1.22 -7.74 7.42
CA GLY A 61 -1.95 -8.83 6.78
C GLY A 61 -3.12 -8.32 5.95
N THR A 62 -3.96 -7.47 6.55
CA THR A 62 -5.12 -6.88 5.86
C THR A 62 -4.70 -5.96 4.73
N SER A 63 -3.72 -5.08 4.97
CA SER A 63 -3.26 -4.15 3.93
C SER A 63 -2.63 -4.90 2.77
N SER A 64 -1.88 -5.96 3.04
CA SER A 64 -1.28 -6.79 1.99
C SER A 64 -2.34 -7.49 1.15
N LEU A 65 -3.41 -7.97 1.78
CA LEU A 65 -4.53 -8.58 1.07
C LEU A 65 -5.20 -7.56 0.14
N ILE A 66 -5.46 -6.36 0.65
CA ILE A 66 -6.06 -5.28 -0.16
C ILE A 66 -5.16 -4.93 -1.34
N VAL A 67 -3.85 -4.80 -1.12
CA VAL A 67 -2.89 -4.51 -2.18
C VAL A 67 -2.90 -5.61 -3.23
N ALA A 68 -2.90 -6.88 -2.80
CA ALA A 68 -2.93 -8.01 -3.73
C ALA A 68 -4.18 -7.96 -4.63
N VAL A 69 -5.34 -7.70 -4.03
CA VAL A 69 -6.61 -7.61 -4.77
C VAL A 69 -6.59 -6.43 -5.74
N VAL A 70 -6.18 -5.24 -5.27
CA VAL A 70 -6.16 -4.03 -6.10
C VAL A 70 -5.19 -4.18 -7.26
N VAL A 71 -3.98 -4.65 -7.01
CA VAL A 71 -2.96 -4.81 -8.06
C VAL A 71 -3.38 -5.90 -9.04
N GLY A 72 -3.85 -7.04 -8.55
CA GLY A 72 -4.29 -8.14 -9.40
C GLY A 72 -5.46 -7.72 -10.28
N LEU A 73 -6.45 -7.05 -9.69
CA LEU A 73 -7.62 -6.57 -10.42
C LEU A 73 -7.24 -5.50 -11.44
N SER A 74 -6.35 -4.58 -11.08
CA SER A 74 -5.88 -3.54 -11.99
C SER A 74 -5.18 -4.15 -13.20
N CYS A 75 -4.34 -5.16 -12.98
CA CYS A 75 -3.64 -5.85 -14.04
C CYS A 75 -4.63 -6.59 -14.95
N TRP A 76 -5.62 -7.25 -14.35
CA TRP A 76 -6.67 -7.95 -15.10
C TRP A 76 -7.44 -6.99 -16.01
N LEU A 77 -7.87 -5.84 -15.45
CA LEU A 77 -8.58 -4.83 -16.22
C LEU A 77 -7.71 -4.26 -17.35
N ALA A 78 -6.45 -3.96 -17.05
CA ALA A 78 -5.52 -3.41 -18.04
C ALA A 78 -5.33 -4.38 -19.22
N CYS A 79 -5.29 -5.68 -18.95
CA CYS A 79 -5.14 -6.69 -19.99
C CYS A 79 -6.40 -6.85 -20.86
N ARG A 80 -7.56 -6.40 -20.35
CA ARG A 80 -8.83 -6.45 -21.10
C ARG A 80 -9.11 -5.17 -21.88
N MET A 81 -8.40 -4.11 -21.55
CA MET A 81 -8.49 -2.84 -22.28
C MET A 81 -7.58 -2.90 -23.52
#